data_2ab68c0206d2099bcab7d1732d84ba2f
#
_entry.id   2ab68c0206d2099bcab7d1732d84ba2f
#
_cell.length_a   1.000
_cell.length_b   1.000
_cell.length_c   1.000
_cell.angle_alpha   90.00
_cell.angle_beta   90.00
_cell.angle_gamma   90.00
#
_symmetry.space_group_name_H-M   'P 1'
#
loop_
_entity.id
_entity.type
_entity.pdbx_description
1 polymer ?
#
loop_
_entity_poly.entity_id
_entity_poly.type
_entity_poly.pdbx_seq_one_letter_code
_entity_poly.pdbx_strand_id
1 'polypeptide(L)'
;MGRLGNECDTYMELGFSETIFDKSDNKFAFHTTLAFDTKGDRNGGDNWGDKRFDYQGNNWQDNREGKGAWSSIRTGVEEVYADYKMPSGINLWAGKRFYQRKDIHILDYYYMNNSGTGFGVEDIPVGALGSVSVALLKSQTDTTHDGVDADINSYKLDARWNSIPLWADGTLDAQFVYSWQKLTDNQKEDPSLRSNNSFLTMLEWTQGNILGGFNKLSFTFANNGFDNIGIGTRGADSAAMNAPYPTRGKGYRFIDWGVFEQQSWNLGYALVFAHLHIDDIKKTNPNGEYMYGGWTAGDRGNNNYFTIAVRPGYKWSDFTSTLLEVGYSKIPATSWTTMRENYKERKHLSATKVTLAQQWSPKSTFWARPSIRVFTSWLGGDLMENTQTGYKNDHHEVVLGAQMEAWW
;
A
#
# COMPACT_ATOMS: atom_id res chain seq x y z
N MET A 1 -2.04 11.26 5.37
CA MET A 1 -1.92 12.65 4.88
C MET A 1 -1.54 12.59 3.42
N GLY A 2 -1.63 13.66 2.66
CA GLY A 2 -1.26 13.65 1.26
C GLY A 2 0.22 13.35 0.99
N ARG A 3 0.53 12.91 -0.24
CA ARG A 3 1.85 12.45 -0.68
C ARG A 3 2.80 13.59 -1.09
N LEU A 4 2.30 14.71 -1.57
CA LEU A 4 3.09 15.78 -2.15
C LEU A 4 4.16 16.31 -1.17
N GLY A 5 5.45 16.17 -1.53
CA GLY A 5 6.57 16.63 -0.70
C GLY A 5 6.86 15.78 0.55
N ASN A 6 6.43 14.53 0.59
CA ASN A 6 6.73 13.61 1.70
C ASN A 6 7.89 12.66 1.42
N GLU A 7 8.28 12.52 0.16
CA GLU A 7 9.26 11.54 -0.27
C GLU A 7 10.66 12.17 -0.20
N CYS A 8 11.49 11.62 0.66
CA CYS A 8 12.91 12.03 0.83
C CYS A 8 13.85 10.88 0.45
N ASP A 9 13.44 10.05 -0.48
CA ASP A 9 14.20 8.91 -0.98
C ASP A 9 14.25 8.93 -2.51
N THR A 10 15.18 8.16 -3.07
CA THR A 10 15.26 7.92 -4.51
C THR A 10 14.87 6.48 -4.76
N TYR A 11 13.72 6.28 -5.38
CA TYR A 11 13.17 4.99 -5.74
C TYR A 11 12.89 4.92 -7.24
N MET A 12 13.21 3.79 -7.85
CA MET A 12 12.97 3.56 -9.28
C MET A 12 12.56 2.10 -9.50
N GLU A 13 11.58 1.91 -10.36
CA GLU A 13 11.25 0.60 -10.93
C GLU A 13 11.54 0.61 -12.44
N LEU A 14 12.16 -0.44 -12.94
CA LEU A 14 12.36 -0.69 -14.37
C LEU A 14 11.63 -1.96 -14.77
N GLY A 15 10.57 -1.80 -15.55
CA GLY A 15 9.80 -2.90 -16.12
C GLY A 15 10.31 -3.27 -17.52
N PHE A 16 10.49 -4.55 -17.74
CA PHE A 16 10.82 -5.13 -19.04
C PHE A 16 9.74 -6.12 -19.44
N SER A 17 9.28 -6.04 -20.66
CA SER A 17 8.30 -6.96 -21.22
C SER A 17 8.74 -7.36 -22.62
N GLU A 18 8.75 -8.67 -22.88
CA GLU A 18 9.09 -9.22 -24.18
C GLU A 18 8.02 -10.19 -24.64
N THR A 19 7.49 -9.93 -25.83
CA THR A 19 6.56 -10.88 -26.50
C THR A 19 7.38 -11.92 -27.24
N ILE A 20 7.44 -13.13 -26.69
CA ILE A 20 8.24 -14.24 -27.23
C ILE A 20 7.52 -14.90 -28.42
N PHE A 21 6.19 -14.86 -28.42
CA PHE A 21 5.36 -15.45 -29.44
C PHE A 21 4.12 -14.59 -29.70
N ASP A 22 3.83 -14.31 -30.96
CA ASP A 22 2.62 -13.61 -31.40
C ASP A 22 2.18 -14.21 -32.73
N LYS A 23 1.16 -15.07 -32.72
CA LYS A 23 0.64 -15.70 -33.94
C LYS A 23 -0.85 -15.99 -33.80
N SER A 24 -1.61 -15.56 -34.78
CA SER A 24 -3.08 -15.79 -34.83
C SER A 24 -3.76 -15.32 -33.53
N ASP A 25 -3.44 -14.08 -33.09
CA ASP A 25 -3.95 -13.46 -31.89
C ASP A 25 -3.62 -14.20 -30.56
N ASN A 26 -2.79 -15.24 -30.64
CA ASN A 26 -2.20 -15.86 -29.46
C ASN A 26 -0.89 -15.17 -29.13
N LYS A 27 -0.74 -14.66 -27.90
CA LYS A 27 0.46 -13.96 -27.45
C LYS A 27 1.01 -14.62 -26.21
N PHE A 28 2.31 -14.92 -26.22
CA PHE A 28 3.04 -15.37 -25.06
C PHE A 28 4.11 -14.33 -24.73
N ALA A 29 4.05 -13.76 -23.53
CA ALA A 29 4.97 -12.73 -23.09
C ALA A 29 5.64 -13.08 -21.75
N PHE A 30 6.82 -12.51 -21.52
CA PHE A 30 7.55 -12.56 -20.29
C PHE A 30 7.73 -11.15 -19.75
N HIS A 31 7.61 -11.01 -18.43
CA HIS A 31 7.67 -9.74 -17.72
C HIS A 31 8.60 -9.80 -16.54
N THR A 32 9.38 -8.76 -16.32
CA THR A 32 10.16 -8.57 -15.10
C THR A 32 10.19 -7.11 -14.71
N THR A 33 10.10 -6.84 -13.41
CA THR A 33 10.26 -5.51 -12.83
C THR A 33 11.35 -5.54 -11.79
N LEU A 34 12.35 -4.70 -12.00
CA LEU A 34 13.47 -4.50 -11.09
C LEU A 34 13.25 -3.19 -10.32
N ALA A 35 13.35 -3.24 -9.01
CA ALA A 35 13.30 -2.08 -8.14
C ALA A 35 14.71 -1.69 -7.69
N PHE A 36 14.94 -0.38 -7.60
CA PHE A 36 16.18 0.22 -7.11
C PHE A 36 15.83 1.27 -6.07
N ASP A 37 16.53 1.24 -4.95
CA ASP A 37 16.37 2.17 -3.85
C ASP A 37 17.76 2.68 -3.40
N THR A 38 17.91 3.99 -3.30
CA THR A 38 19.15 4.59 -2.78
C THR A 38 18.94 5.02 -1.34
N LYS A 39 19.66 4.41 -0.41
CA LYS A 39 19.60 4.73 1.02
C LYS A 39 20.29 6.04 1.43
N GLY A 40 20.92 6.74 0.50
CA GLY A 40 21.86 7.81 0.82
C GLY A 40 21.29 9.03 1.54
N ASP A 41 19.99 9.25 1.47
CA ASP A 41 19.39 10.51 1.85
C ASP A 41 18.71 10.50 3.22
N ARG A 42 18.67 9.36 3.92
CA ARG A 42 18.11 9.26 5.27
C ARG A 42 19.18 9.48 6.31
N ASN A 43 19.29 10.72 6.78
CA ASN A 43 19.96 11.04 8.05
C ASN A 43 19.13 10.50 9.22
N GLY A 44 19.32 9.28 9.58
CA GLY A 44 18.65 8.73 10.75
C GLY A 44 18.28 7.27 10.57
N GLY A 45 18.89 6.49 11.39
CA GLY A 45 18.73 5.07 11.54
C GLY A 45 17.33 4.51 11.49
N ASP A 46 16.81 4.29 10.31
CA ASP A 46 15.69 3.38 10.18
C ASP A 46 16.21 1.94 10.25
N ASN A 47 16.35 1.47 11.48
CA ASN A 47 16.48 0.04 11.80
C ASN A 47 15.17 -0.71 11.54
N TRP A 48 14.40 -0.27 10.57
CA TRP A 48 13.20 -0.96 10.17
C TRP A 48 13.59 -2.01 9.16
N GLY A 49 13.58 -3.23 9.61
CA GLY A 49 13.93 -4.44 8.91
C GLY A 49 13.19 -4.68 7.60
N ASP A 50 13.34 -3.75 6.66
CA ASP A 50 13.09 -4.04 5.27
C ASP A 50 14.25 -4.92 4.80
N LYS A 51 14.11 -6.21 5.02
CA LYS A 51 15.00 -7.25 4.51
C LYS A 51 14.76 -7.40 3.01
N ARG A 52 14.95 -6.34 2.24
CA ARG A 52 15.20 -6.47 0.81
C ARG A 52 16.60 -7.06 0.71
N PHE A 53 16.68 -8.25 0.21
CA PHE A 53 17.92 -8.96 0.07
C PHE A 53 18.87 -8.14 -0.80
N ASP A 54 20.07 -7.90 -0.30
CA ASP A 54 21.17 -7.57 -1.18
C ASP A 54 21.43 -8.78 -2.09
N TYR A 55 22.12 -8.56 -3.18
CA TYR A 55 22.49 -9.61 -4.15
C TYR A 55 23.24 -10.81 -3.52
N GLN A 56 23.71 -10.68 -2.29
CA GLN A 56 24.51 -11.69 -1.59
C GLN A 56 23.74 -12.38 -0.46
N GLY A 57 22.48 -12.04 -0.23
CA GLY A 57 21.67 -12.65 0.83
C GLY A 57 22.13 -12.27 2.26
N ASN A 58 22.99 -11.28 2.38
CA ASN A 58 23.48 -10.83 3.67
C ASN A 58 22.46 -9.89 4.31
N ASN A 59 22.17 -10.13 5.58
CA ASN A 59 21.53 -9.12 6.41
C ASN A 59 22.38 -7.84 6.36
N TRP A 60 21.82 -6.76 5.86
CA TRP A 60 22.47 -5.47 5.87
C TRP A 60 22.80 -5.07 7.32
N GLN A 61 23.99 -5.45 7.76
CA GLN A 61 24.61 -4.76 8.88
C GLN A 61 25.15 -3.45 8.32
N ASP A 62 24.54 -2.43 8.78
CA ASP A 62 24.80 -1.07 8.38
C ASP A 62 26.18 -0.60 8.82
N ASN A 63 27.13 -0.68 7.92
CA ASN A 63 28.42 0.00 8.09
C ASN A 63 28.28 1.45 7.62
N ARG A 64 27.52 2.26 8.38
CA ARG A 64 27.19 3.66 8.07
C ARG A 64 28.28 4.66 8.31
N GLU A 65 29.48 4.26 8.59
CA GLU A 65 30.54 5.22 8.80
C GLU A 65 30.97 5.87 7.48
N GLY A 66 30.47 7.07 7.22
CA GLY A 66 31.12 8.07 6.36
C GLY A 66 30.96 7.92 4.86
N LYS A 67 29.97 7.19 4.34
CA LYS A 67 29.76 7.09 2.90
C LYS A 67 28.59 7.98 2.46
N GLY A 68 28.88 8.91 1.56
CA GLY A 68 27.89 9.82 1.01
C GLY A 68 26.80 9.15 0.19
N ALA A 69 25.81 9.91 -0.24
CA ALA A 69 24.58 9.53 -0.94
C ALA A 69 24.74 8.57 -2.15
N TRP A 70 25.92 8.42 -2.67
CA TRP A 70 26.23 7.63 -3.87
C TRP A 70 26.68 6.18 -3.58
N SER A 71 26.71 5.74 -2.34
CA SER A 71 27.47 4.55 -1.94
C SER A 71 26.70 3.26 -1.79
N SER A 72 25.36 3.25 -1.83
CA SER A 72 24.58 2.01 -1.72
C SER A 72 23.29 2.05 -2.51
N ILE A 73 23.20 1.20 -3.52
CA ILE A 73 21.97 0.91 -4.26
C ILE A 73 21.47 -0.45 -3.77
N ARG A 74 20.21 -0.51 -3.36
CA ARG A 74 19.52 -1.79 -3.15
C ARG A 74 18.78 -2.15 -4.42
N THR A 75 18.81 -3.40 -4.79
CA THR A 75 18.07 -3.93 -5.92
C THR A 75 17.15 -5.04 -5.46
N GLY A 76 15.94 -5.06 -6.00
CA GLY A 76 14.95 -6.11 -5.76
C GLY A 76 14.29 -6.54 -7.06
N VAL A 77 13.79 -7.77 -7.08
CA VAL A 77 12.95 -8.25 -8.18
C VAL A 77 11.50 -8.23 -7.70
N GLU A 78 10.74 -7.27 -8.18
CA GLU A 78 9.33 -7.11 -7.80
C GLU A 78 8.42 -8.03 -8.59
N GLU A 79 8.69 -8.20 -9.88
CA GLU A 79 7.91 -9.08 -10.74
C GLU A 79 8.80 -9.96 -11.59
N VAL A 80 8.43 -11.22 -11.71
CA VAL A 80 8.90 -12.18 -12.72
C VAL A 80 7.76 -13.11 -13.03
N TYR A 81 7.13 -12.95 -14.18
CA TYR A 81 6.02 -13.80 -14.60
C TYR A 81 5.94 -13.91 -16.11
N ALA A 82 5.23 -14.91 -16.55
CA ALA A 82 4.84 -15.08 -17.94
C ALA A 82 3.32 -15.06 -18.07
N ASP A 83 2.84 -14.61 -19.21
CA ASP A 83 1.43 -14.68 -19.53
C ASP A 83 1.19 -15.23 -20.94
N TYR A 84 0.00 -15.78 -21.12
CA TYR A 84 -0.50 -16.27 -22.40
C TYR A 84 -1.90 -15.72 -22.66
N LYS A 85 -1.99 -14.79 -23.59
CA LYS A 85 -3.25 -14.19 -24.01
C LYS A 85 -3.82 -14.93 -25.22
N MET A 86 -5.04 -15.42 -25.06
CA MET A 86 -5.78 -16.14 -26.09
C MET A 86 -6.56 -15.17 -27.03
N PRO A 87 -6.95 -15.62 -28.24
CA PRO A 87 -7.80 -14.84 -29.14
C PRO A 87 -9.14 -14.42 -28.52
N SER A 88 -9.65 -15.18 -27.56
CA SER A 88 -10.86 -14.85 -26.79
C SER A 88 -10.70 -13.67 -25.83
N GLY A 89 -9.48 -13.15 -25.65
CA GLY A 89 -9.13 -12.15 -24.66
C GLY A 89 -8.74 -12.71 -23.28
N ILE A 90 -9.02 -13.99 -23.03
CA ILE A 90 -8.64 -14.67 -21.78
C ILE A 90 -7.12 -14.68 -21.66
N ASN A 91 -6.60 -14.31 -20.48
CA ASN A 91 -5.19 -14.29 -20.17
C ASN A 91 -4.86 -15.29 -19.05
N LEU A 92 -3.94 -16.22 -19.33
CA LEU A 92 -3.35 -17.13 -18.34
C LEU A 92 -2.02 -16.55 -17.90
N TRP A 93 -1.72 -16.56 -16.61
CA TRP A 93 -0.44 -16.10 -16.12
C TRP A 93 0.12 -16.99 -15.00
N ALA A 94 1.44 -16.99 -14.85
CA ALA A 94 2.11 -17.66 -13.74
C ALA A 94 3.43 -16.94 -13.40
N GLY A 95 3.74 -16.83 -12.12
CA GLY A 95 4.96 -16.22 -11.59
C GLY A 95 4.69 -15.29 -10.43
N LYS A 96 5.64 -14.41 -10.13
CA LYS A 96 5.52 -13.33 -9.13
C LYS A 96 5.10 -12.06 -9.82
N ARG A 97 3.99 -11.45 -9.41
CA ARG A 97 3.51 -10.20 -10.02
C ARG A 97 2.73 -9.32 -9.07
N PHE A 98 2.61 -8.04 -9.46
CA PHE A 98 1.66 -7.09 -8.91
C PHE A 98 0.25 -7.42 -9.46
N TYR A 99 -0.53 -8.16 -8.69
CA TYR A 99 -1.81 -8.66 -9.17
C TYR A 99 -2.93 -7.65 -8.99
N GLN A 100 -3.35 -7.01 -10.09
CA GLN A 100 -4.51 -6.09 -10.16
C GLN A 100 -4.60 -5.13 -8.96
N ARG A 101 -3.49 -4.49 -8.61
CA ARG A 101 -3.43 -3.53 -7.49
C ARG A 101 -4.38 -2.35 -7.72
N LYS A 102 -4.94 -1.82 -6.63
CA LYS A 102 -5.71 -0.56 -6.63
C LYS A 102 -5.10 0.38 -5.61
N ASP A 103 -4.86 1.61 -6.02
CA ASP A 103 -4.24 2.64 -5.19
C ASP A 103 -4.93 3.99 -5.28
N ILE A 104 -4.67 4.82 -4.30
CA ILE A 104 -5.01 6.25 -4.29
C ILE A 104 -3.70 7.03 -4.40
N HIS A 105 -3.39 7.48 -5.59
CA HIS A 105 -2.10 8.12 -5.89
C HIS A 105 -1.76 9.31 -4.97
N ILE A 106 -2.72 10.19 -4.66
CA ILE A 106 -2.45 11.36 -3.79
C ILE A 106 -2.15 11.01 -2.33
N LEU A 107 -2.42 9.76 -1.91
CA LEU A 107 -2.14 9.28 -0.57
C LEU A 107 -0.97 8.28 -0.52
N ASP A 108 -0.51 7.83 -1.69
CA ASP A 108 0.40 6.66 -1.81
C ASP A 108 -0.15 5.45 -1.04
N TYR A 109 -1.42 5.16 -1.27
CA TYR A 109 -2.15 4.16 -0.51
C TYR A 109 -2.73 3.08 -1.40
N TYR A 110 -2.10 1.92 -1.39
CA TYR A 110 -2.65 0.71 -2.01
C TYR A 110 -3.76 0.14 -1.15
N TYR A 111 -5.01 0.44 -1.51
CA TYR A 111 -6.16 -0.07 -0.77
C TYR A 111 -6.57 -1.50 -1.17
N MET A 112 -6.01 -2.03 -2.23
CA MET A 112 -6.10 -3.42 -2.63
C MET A 112 -4.78 -3.88 -3.25
N ASN A 113 -4.11 -4.83 -2.60
CA ASN A 113 -2.84 -5.37 -3.06
C ASN A 113 -2.70 -6.84 -2.63
N ASN A 114 -3.01 -7.77 -3.53
CA ASN A 114 -2.80 -9.21 -3.35
C ASN A 114 -1.62 -9.73 -4.15
N SER A 115 -0.64 -8.87 -4.41
CA SER A 115 0.58 -9.21 -5.13
C SER A 115 1.30 -10.42 -4.51
N GLY A 116 2.01 -11.17 -5.32
CA GLY A 116 2.75 -12.33 -4.86
C GLY A 116 3.05 -13.34 -5.97
N THR A 117 3.54 -14.50 -5.57
CA THR A 117 3.81 -15.63 -6.47
C THR A 117 2.55 -16.49 -6.62
N GLY A 118 2.19 -16.81 -7.85
CA GLY A 118 1.00 -17.61 -8.10
C GLY A 118 0.74 -17.85 -9.56
N PHE A 119 -0.50 -18.17 -9.84
CA PHE A 119 -1.03 -18.29 -11.20
C PHE A 119 -2.50 -17.92 -11.24
N GLY A 120 -2.99 -17.57 -12.41
CA GLY A 120 -4.39 -17.18 -12.55
C GLY A 120 -4.87 -17.15 -13.98
N VAL A 121 -6.17 -16.94 -14.09
CA VAL A 121 -6.88 -16.71 -15.34
C VAL A 121 -7.57 -15.35 -15.20
N GLU A 122 -7.34 -14.48 -16.16
CA GLU A 122 -7.90 -13.13 -16.18
C GLU A 122 -8.75 -12.91 -17.42
N ASP A 123 -9.63 -11.93 -17.32
CA ASP A 123 -10.45 -11.42 -18.45
C ASP A 123 -11.35 -12.48 -19.07
N ILE A 124 -11.86 -13.43 -18.29
CA ILE A 124 -12.86 -14.36 -18.76
C ILE A 124 -14.15 -13.57 -19.05
N PRO A 125 -14.60 -13.43 -20.30
CA PRO A 125 -15.73 -12.58 -20.63
C PRO A 125 -17.05 -13.15 -20.11
N VAL A 126 -17.88 -12.31 -19.51
CA VAL A 126 -19.24 -12.64 -19.05
C VAL A 126 -20.27 -11.88 -19.91
N GLY A 127 -20.17 -12.02 -21.21
CA GLY A 127 -21.03 -11.30 -22.16
C GLY A 127 -20.94 -9.78 -21.95
N ALA A 128 -22.08 -9.13 -21.83
CA ALA A 128 -22.17 -7.68 -21.61
C ALA A 128 -21.91 -7.28 -20.15
N LEU A 129 -21.63 -8.21 -19.25
CA LEU A 129 -21.48 -7.95 -17.82
C LEU A 129 -20.01 -7.85 -17.37
N GLY A 130 -19.10 -7.52 -18.29
CA GLY A 130 -17.67 -7.38 -17.98
C GLY A 130 -16.92 -8.70 -18.00
N SER A 131 -15.93 -8.87 -17.13
CA SER A 131 -15.08 -10.05 -17.09
C SER A 131 -14.84 -10.55 -15.68
N VAL A 132 -14.52 -11.85 -15.57
CA VAL A 132 -14.15 -12.50 -14.30
C VAL A 132 -12.67 -12.90 -14.36
N SER A 133 -11.99 -12.71 -13.25
CA SER A 133 -10.59 -13.14 -13.03
C SER A 133 -10.51 -13.96 -11.75
N VAL A 134 -9.68 -15.03 -11.79
CA VAL A 134 -9.42 -15.88 -10.62
C VAL A 134 -7.94 -16.15 -10.52
N ALA A 135 -7.38 -16.00 -9.34
CA ALA A 135 -5.97 -16.30 -9.07
C ALA A 135 -5.79 -17.10 -7.79
N LEU A 136 -4.79 -17.96 -7.79
CA LEU A 136 -4.25 -18.60 -6.60
C LEU A 136 -2.85 -18.06 -6.34
N LEU A 137 -2.69 -17.42 -5.19
CA LEU A 137 -1.46 -16.75 -4.80
C LEU A 137 -0.88 -17.39 -3.54
N LYS A 138 0.42 -17.46 -3.47
CA LYS A 138 1.17 -17.84 -2.27
C LYS A 138 1.95 -16.63 -1.79
N SER A 139 1.88 -16.37 -0.52
CA SER A 139 2.77 -15.46 0.19
C SER A 139 3.36 -16.17 1.40
N GLN A 140 4.51 -15.69 1.82
CA GLN A 140 5.22 -16.21 2.97
C GLN A 140 5.60 -15.03 3.85
N THR A 141 5.40 -15.15 5.14
CA THR A 141 5.96 -14.20 6.09
C THR A 141 7.42 -14.53 6.33
N ASP A 142 8.26 -13.54 6.20
CA ASP A 142 9.63 -13.60 6.69
C ASP A 142 9.64 -13.02 8.11
N THR A 143 9.45 -13.89 9.10
CA THR A 143 9.48 -13.50 10.51
C THR A 143 10.36 -14.43 11.29
N THR A 144 11.30 -13.83 12.00
CA THR A 144 12.10 -14.54 13.00
C THR A 144 11.53 -14.19 14.38
N HIS A 145 11.10 -15.20 15.12
CA HIS A 145 10.66 -15.04 16.51
C HIS A 145 11.54 -15.86 17.42
N ASP A 146 12.14 -15.26 18.45
CA ASP A 146 13.06 -15.89 19.42
C ASP A 146 14.17 -16.75 18.77
N GLY A 147 14.65 -16.32 17.59
CA GLY A 147 15.69 -17.03 16.84
C GLY A 147 15.17 -18.23 16.03
N VAL A 148 13.88 -18.47 16.01
CA VAL A 148 13.24 -19.51 15.20
C VAL A 148 12.63 -18.87 13.95
N ASP A 149 12.88 -19.49 12.80
CA ASP A 149 12.21 -19.14 11.54
C ASP A 149 10.72 -19.46 11.64
N ALA A 150 9.91 -18.42 11.74
CA ALA A 150 8.46 -18.53 11.92
C ALA A 150 7.68 -18.26 10.61
N ASP A 151 8.28 -18.47 9.48
CA ASP A 151 7.67 -18.26 8.17
C ASP A 151 6.43 -19.13 7.98
N ILE A 152 5.26 -18.49 7.99
CA ILE A 152 3.99 -19.18 7.76
C ILE A 152 3.58 -19.06 6.30
N ASN A 153 3.39 -20.21 5.65
CA ASN A 153 2.86 -20.24 4.31
C ASN A 153 1.38 -19.84 4.30
N SER A 154 1.07 -18.80 3.56
CA SER A 154 -0.30 -18.33 3.32
C SER A 154 -0.67 -18.50 1.85
N TYR A 155 -1.85 -19.04 1.61
CA TYR A 155 -2.41 -19.20 0.27
C TYR A 155 -3.66 -18.33 0.17
N LYS A 156 -3.87 -17.69 -0.98
CA LYS A 156 -4.99 -16.80 -1.23
C LYS A 156 -5.69 -17.19 -2.53
N LEU A 157 -6.98 -17.40 -2.47
CA LEU A 157 -7.85 -17.43 -3.63
C LEU A 157 -8.43 -16.04 -3.81
N ASP A 158 -8.14 -15.40 -4.93
CA ASP A 158 -8.67 -14.08 -5.31
C ASP A 158 -9.62 -14.26 -6.50
N ALA A 159 -10.85 -13.87 -6.34
CA ALA A 159 -11.88 -13.89 -7.38
C ALA A 159 -12.42 -12.48 -7.58
N ARG A 160 -12.43 -12.01 -8.83
CA ARG A 160 -12.87 -10.68 -9.20
C ARG A 160 -13.86 -10.72 -10.33
N TRP A 161 -14.85 -9.83 -10.26
CA TRP A 161 -15.74 -9.52 -11.35
C TRP A 161 -15.56 -8.04 -11.68
N ASN A 162 -14.96 -7.77 -12.81
CA ASN A 162 -14.49 -6.45 -13.19
C ASN A 162 -15.41 -5.84 -14.25
N SER A 163 -15.56 -4.52 -14.18
CA SER A 163 -16.23 -3.70 -15.21
C SER A 163 -17.69 -4.10 -15.50
N ILE A 164 -18.43 -4.46 -14.46
CA ILE A 164 -19.87 -4.69 -14.59
C ILE A 164 -20.51 -3.34 -14.97
N PRO A 165 -21.14 -3.21 -16.15
CA PRO A 165 -21.68 -1.93 -16.57
C PRO A 165 -22.84 -1.49 -15.69
N LEU A 166 -22.84 -0.23 -15.31
CA LEU A 166 -23.94 0.46 -14.67
C LEU A 166 -24.45 1.60 -15.57
N TRP A 167 -25.41 2.36 -15.07
CA TRP A 167 -25.95 3.52 -15.78
C TRP A 167 -24.91 4.65 -15.88
N ALA A 168 -25.09 5.53 -16.87
CA ALA A 168 -24.35 6.79 -17.02
C ALA A 168 -22.81 6.65 -16.99
N ASP A 169 -22.26 5.71 -17.77
CA ASP A 169 -20.81 5.41 -17.86
C ASP A 169 -20.18 4.92 -16.53
N GLY A 170 -21.01 4.45 -15.61
CA GLY A 170 -20.57 3.83 -14.38
C GLY A 170 -20.20 2.35 -14.56
N THR A 171 -19.26 1.87 -13.77
CA THR A 171 -18.92 0.45 -13.67
C THR A 171 -18.83 0.02 -12.20
N LEU A 172 -19.10 -1.25 -11.94
CA LEU A 172 -18.93 -1.88 -10.64
C LEU A 172 -17.89 -2.99 -10.75
N ASP A 173 -16.93 -2.98 -9.84
CA ASP A 173 -16.03 -4.10 -9.60
C ASP A 173 -16.43 -4.77 -8.27
N ALA A 174 -16.47 -6.10 -8.27
CA ALA A 174 -16.67 -6.90 -7.09
C ALA A 174 -15.48 -7.83 -6.88
N GLN A 175 -14.98 -7.91 -5.65
CA GLN A 175 -13.84 -8.75 -5.33
C GLN A 175 -14.09 -9.55 -4.06
N PHE A 176 -13.64 -10.80 -4.07
CA PHE A 176 -13.62 -11.69 -2.93
C PHE A 176 -12.26 -12.37 -2.83
N VAL A 177 -11.65 -12.29 -1.67
CA VAL A 177 -10.39 -12.97 -1.36
C VAL A 177 -10.60 -13.87 -0.16
N TYR A 178 -10.23 -15.14 -0.31
CA TYR A 178 -10.18 -16.08 0.79
C TYR A 178 -8.75 -16.53 1.01
N SER A 179 -8.30 -16.53 2.24
CA SER A 179 -6.97 -16.97 2.57
C SER A 179 -6.97 -18.01 3.68
N TRP A 180 -6.03 -18.93 3.56
CA TRP A 180 -5.73 -19.92 4.59
C TRP A 180 -4.24 -20.02 4.80
N GLN A 181 -3.86 -20.27 6.03
CA GLN A 181 -2.48 -20.46 6.44
C GLN A 181 -2.24 -21.95 6.71
N LYS A 182 -1.03 -22.42 6.41
CA LYS A 182 -0.62 -23.80 6.66
C LYS A 182 0.65 -23.80 7.51
N LEU A 183 0.52 -24.23 8.75
CA LEU A 183 1.66 -24.47 9.64
C LEU A 183 2.36 -25.78 9.28
N THR A 184 3.66 -25.81 9.36
CA THR A 184 4.47 -27.03 9.37
C THR A 184 4.26 -27.80 10.69
N ASP A 185 4.69 -29.05 10.75
CA ASP A 185 4.51 -29.85 11.97
C ASP A 185 5.29 -29.24 13.15
N ASN A 186 6.50 -28.75 12.92
CA ASN A 186 7.29 -28.04 13.95
C ASN A 186 6.60 -26.74 14.42
N GLN A 187 5.98 -25.99 13.51
CA GLN A 187 5.24 -24.76 13.86
C GLN A 187 3.97 -25.03 14.67
N LYS A 188 3.37 -26.21 14.51
CA LYS A 188 2.18 -26.60 15.32
C LYS A 188 2.53 -26.88 16.79
N GLU A 189 3.80 -27.22 17.07
CA GLU A 189 4.29 -27.43 18.43
C GLU A 189 4.49 -26.11 19.17
N ASP A 190 4.66 -25.00 18.46
CA ASP A 190 4.75 -23.67 19.05
C ASP A 190 3.35 -23.12 19.37
N PRO A 191 3.00 -22.98 20.66
CA PRO A 191 1.67 -22.49 21.07
C PRO A 191 1.47 -21.01 20.70
N SER A 192 2.53 -20.29 20.33
CA SER A 192 2.46 -18.91 19.88
C SER A 192 1.98 -18.80 18.43
N LEU A 193 2.23 -19.80 17.60
CA LEU A 193 1.86 -19.81 16.19
C LEU A 193 0.47 -20.42 16.01
N ARG A 194 -0.35 -19.81 15.20
CA ARG A 194 -1.70 -20.31 14.85
C ARG A 194 -1.97 -20.09 13.38
N SER A 195 -2.65 -21.03 12.77
CA SER A 195 -3.24 -20.81 11.44
C SER A 195 -4.56 -20.07 11.57
N ASN A 196 -4.85 -19.24 10.60
CA ASN A 196 -6.09 -18.51 10.50
C ASN A 196 -6.66 -18.55 9.08
N ASN A 197 -7.96 -18.67 8.98
CA ASN A 197 -8.67 -18.47 7.73
C ASN A 197 -9.28 -17.08 7.76
N SER A 198 -9.18 -16.39 6.65
CA SER A 198 -9.59 -15.00 6.55
C SER A 198 -10.24 -14.73 5.21
N PHE A 199 -11.13 -13.77 5.17
CA PHE A 199 -11.66 -13.30 3.91
C PHE A 199 -11.76 -11.78 3.86
N LEU A 200 -11.75 -11.27 2.65
CA LEU A 200 -11.98 -9.88 2.32
C LEU A 200 -12.95 -9.82 1.14
N THR A 201 -13.91 -8.93 1.21
CA THR A 201 -14.76 -8.58 0.08
C THR A 201 -14.74 -7.08 -0.15
N MET A 202 -14.74 -6.67 -1.41
CA MET A 202 -14.75 -5.28 -1.81
C MET A 202 -15.73 -5.08 -2.97
N LEU A 203 -16.47 -3.99 -2.89
CA LEU A 203 -17.26 -3.44 -4.00
C LEU A 203 -16.70 -2.06 -4.33
N GLU A 204 -16.47 -1.79 -5.60
CA GLU A 204 -16.00 -0.48 -6.07
C GLU A 204 -16.84 -0.02 -7.25
N TRP A 205 -17.52 1.09 -7.08
CA TRP A 205 -18.18 1.79 -8.15
C TRP A 205 -17.25 2.87 -8.70
N THR A 206 -17.04 2.84 -10.01
CA THR A 206 -16.30 3.86 -10.76
C THR A 206 -17.29 4.62 -11.63
N GLN A 207 -17.36 5.94 -11.45
CA GLN A 207 -18.08 6.83 -12.34
C GLN A 207 -17.09 7.61 -13.19
N GLY A 208 -17.11 7.37 -14.49
CA GLY A 208 -16.36 8.14 -15.48
C GLY A 208 -17.05 9.45 -15.87
N ASN A 209 -16.37 10.24 -16.67
CA ASN A 209 -16.88 11.46 -17.30
C ASN A 209 -17.45 12.52 -16.35
N ILE A 210 -16.99 12.55 -15.11
CA ILE A 210 -17.35 13.61 -14.14
C ILE A 210 -16.32 14.73 -14.24
N LEU A 211 -16.73 15.92 -14.68
CA LEU A 211 -15.87 17.11 -14.78
C LEU A 211 -14.52 16.82 -15.48
N GLY A 212 -14.56 16.02 -16.56
CA GLY A 212 -13.37 15.63 -17.30
C GLY A 212 -12.49 14.57 -16.64
N GLY A 213 -12.96 13.96 -15.56
CA GLY A 213 -12.25 12.96 -14.80
C GLY A 213 -13.14 11.81 -14.34
N PHE A 214 -12.91 11.34 -13.13
CA PHE A 214 -13.63 10.21 -12.54
C PHE A 214 -13.79 10.35 -11.02
N ASN A 215 -14.74 9.60 -10.49
CA ASN A 215 -14.91 9.33 -9.06
C ASN A 215 -14.98 7.82 -8.84
N LYS A 216 -14.42 7.35 -7.72
CA LYS A 216 -14.52 5.97 -7.25
C LYS A 216 -15.01 5.93 -5.81
N LEU A 217 -16.05 5.10 -5.59
CA LEU A 217 -16.54 4.75 -4.26
C LEU A 217 -16.25 3.29 -3.99
N SER A 218 -15.56 2.99 -2.90
CA SER A 218 -15.23 1.63 -2.54
C SER A 218 -15.67 1.32 -1.11
N PHE A 219 -16.29 0.15 -0.94
CA PHE A 219 -16.58 -0.43 0.36
C PHE A 219 -15.88 -1.77 0.49
N THR A 220 -15.16 -1.96 1.59
CA THR A 220 -14.44 -3.19 1.90
C THR A 220 -14.90 -3.72 3.26
N PHE A 221 -15.16 -5.03 3.33
CA PHE A 221 -15.31 -5.76 4.58
C PHE A 221 -14.24 -6.84 4.65
N ALA A 222 -13.64 -7.01 5.83
CA ALA A 222 -12.57 -7.98 6.03
C ALA A 222 -12.64 -8.58 7.44
N ASN A 223 -12.12 -9.79 7.59
CA ASN A 223 -11.98 -10.41 8.90
C ASN A 223 -10.58 -11.00 9.12
N ASN A 224 -10.26 -11.24 10.37
CA ASN A 224 -9.05 -11.90 10.84
C ASN A 224 -7.79 -11.30 10.22
N GLY A 225 -6.98 -12.05 9.48
CA GLY A 225 -5.73 -11.57 8.89
C GLY A 225 -5.88 -10.43 7.88
N PHE A 226 -7.08 -10.14 7.37
CA PHE A 226 -7.39 -8.98 6.55
C PHE A 226 -7.99 -7.81 7.33
N ASP A 227 -8.13 -7.91 8.64
CA ASP A 227 -8.77 -6.88 9.45
C ASP A 227 -8.01 -5.55 9.48
N ASN A 228 -6.70 -5.57 9.18
CA ASN A 228 -5.86 -4.38 9.16
C ASN A 228 -5.99 -3.59 7.83
N ILE A 229 -7.17 -3.09 7.56
CA ILE A 229 -7.52 -2.30 6.37
C ILE A 229 -7.48 -0.78 6.62
N GLY A 230 -6.93 -0.34 7.75
CA GLY A 230 -6.79 1.08 8.08
C GLY A 230 -5.61 1.74 7.36
N ILE A 231 -5.76 3.01 6.98
CA ILE A 231 -4.68 3.83 6.45
C ILE A 231 -3.70 4.21 7.58
N GLY A 232 -2.42 4.20 7.29
CA GLY A 232 -1.36 4.52 8.26
C GLY A 232 -0.89 3.33 9.08
N THR A 233 -1.44 2.16 8.86
CA THR A 233 -0.87 0.90 9.32
C THR A 233 0.08 0.38 8.23
N ARG A 234 1.12 -0.37 8.58
CA ARG A 234 2.00 -1.01 7.60
C ARG A 234 1.27 -1.99 6.67
N GLY A 235 0.07 -2.36 7.02
CA GLY A 235 -0.81 -3.16 6.21
C GLY A 235 -1.70 -2.33 5.29
N ALA A 236 -1.20 -1.24 4.72
CA ALA A 236 -1.81 -0.66 3.52
C ALA A 236 -1.93 -1.71 2.42
N ASP A 237 -1.06 -2.70 2.45
CA ASP A 237 -1.18 -3.91 1.69
C ASP A 237 -2.21 -4.83 2.36
N SER A 238 -3.24 -5.20 1.64
CA SER A 238 -4.12 -6.32 2.02
C SER A 238 -3.34 -7.64 2.16
N ALA A 239 -2.05 -7.62 1.88
CA ALA A 239 -1.07 -8.64 2.14
C ALA A 239 -0.62 -8.74 3.62
N ALA A 240 -1.13 -7.90 4.51
CA ALA A 240 -0.90 -8.01 5.96
C ALA A 240 -1.35 -9.34 6.58
N MET A 241 -1.94 -10.20 5.78
CA MET A 241 -2.19 -11.60 6.11
C MET A 241 -0.94 -12.43 6.42
N ASN A 242 0.20 -11.88 6.16
CA ASN A 242 1.47 -12.54 6.38
C ASN A 242 1.97 -12.41 7.82
N ALA A 243 1.19 -11.83 8.71
CA ALA A 243 1.58 -11.79 10.11
C ALA A 243 1.58 -13.21 10.71
N PRO A 244 2.66 -13.64 11.35
CA PRO A 244 2.73 -14.94 12.00
C PRO A 244 1.73 -15.05 13.15
N TYR A 245 1.26 -13.91 13.63
CA TYR A 245 0.25 -13.82 14.67
C TYR A 245 -1.08 -13.48 14.02
N PRO A 246 -1.95 -14.48 13.81
CA PRO A 246 -3.25 -14.21 13.22
C PRO A 246 -4.03 -13.30 14.16
N THR A 247 -4.30 -12.11 13.72
CA THR A 247 -5.28 -11.25 14.37
C THR A 247 -6.66 -11.90 14.21
N ARG A 248 -7.46 -11.79 15.24
CA ARG A 248 -8.89 -12.11 15.17
C ARG A 248 -9.64 -10.81 15.27
N GLY A 249 -10.51 -10.60 14.32
CA GLY A 249 -11.26 -9.38 14.29
C GLY A 249 -12.04 -9.23 13.00
N LYS A 250 -12.58 -8.06 12.83
CA LYS A 250 -13.31 -7.67 11.62
C LYS A 250 -13.11 -6.18 11.39
N GLY A 251 -13.15 -5.78 10.13
CA GLY A 251 -13.05 -4.39 9.76
C GLY A 251 -13.90 -4.08 8.55
N TYR A 252 -14.28 -2.83 8.44
CA TYR A 252 -14.84 -2.27 7.23
C TYR A 252 -14.17 -0.95 6.88
N ARG A 253 -14.08 -0.66 5.61
CA ARG A 253 -13.48 0.54 5.08
C ARG A 253 -14.35 1.11 3.98
N PHE A 254 -14.50 2.42 4.01
CA PHE A 254 -15.12 3.22 2.96
C PHE A 254 -14.06 4.16 2.37
N ILE A 255 -14.03 4.23 1.05
CA ILE A 255 -13.16 5.12 0.28
C ILE A 255 -13.99 5.89 -0.72
N ASP A 256 -13.76 7.19 -0.82
CA ASP A 256 -14.24 8.06 -1.88
C ASP A 256 -13.05 8.85 -2.41
N TRP A 257 -12.70 8.64 -3.69
CA TRP A 257 -11.60 9.35 -4.29
C TRP A 257 -11.82 9.59 -5.77
N GLY A 258 -11.13 10.60 -6.28
CA GLY A 258 -11.25 10.92 -7.68
C GLY A 258 -10.30 12.01 -8.13
N VAL A 259 -10.34 12.23 -9.43
CA VAL A 259 -9.62 13.33 -10.08
C VAL A 259 -10.60 14.02 -11.04
N PHE A 260 -10.69 15.32 -10.93
CA PHE A 260 -11.39 16.19 -11.89
C PHE A 260 -10.38 16.97 -12.70
N GLU A 261 -10.64 17.12 -13.97
CA GLU A 261 -9.72 17.74 -14.92
C GLU A 261 -10.46 18.76 -15.78
N GLN A 262 -10.07 20.03 -15.68
CA GLN A 262 -10.64 21.12 -16.44
C GLN A 262 -9.54 21.89 -17.19
N GLN A 263 -9.91 22.80 -18.05
CA GLN A 263 -8.96 23.55 -18.88
C GLN A 263 -7.94 24.32 -18.01
N SER A 264 -8.39 25.05 -17.00
CA SER A 264 -7.54 25.93 -16.16
C SER A 264 -7.20 25.35 -14.80
N TRP A 265 -7.83 24.26 -14.38
CA TRP A 265 -7.59 23.65 -13.08
C TRP A 265 -7.78 22.13 -13.09
N ASN A 266 -7.24 21.47 -12.11
CA ASN A 266 -7.56 20.08 -11.76
C ASN A 266 -7.73 19.95 -10.24
N LEU A 267 -8.34 18.85 -9.82
CA LEU A 267 -8.55 18.54 -8.42
C LEU A 267 -8.40 17.04 -8.21
N GLY A 268 -7.41 16.62 -7.43
CA GLY A 268 -7.37 15.30 -6.83
C GLY A 268 -7.94 15.35 -5.42
N TYR A 269 -8.71 14.36 -5.02
CA TYR A 269 -9.20 14.25 -3.65
C TYR A 269 -9.32 12.79 -3.22
N ALA A 270 -9.24 12.57 -1.93
CA ALA A 270 -9.47 11.27 -1.32
C ALA A 270 -10.01 11.41 0.10
N LEU A 271 -10.98 10.57 0.44
CA LEU A 271 -11.51 10.36 1.76
C LEU A 271 -11.43 8.86 2.06
N VAL A 272 -10.81 8.50 3.17
CA VAL A 272 -10.71 7.13 3.66
C VAL A 272 -11.22 7.09 5.09
N PHE A 273 -12.18 6.23 5.34
CA PHE A 273 -12.63 5.88 6.68
C PHE A 273 -12.51 4.38 6.86
N ALA A 274 -11.93 3.92 7.97
CA ALA A 274 -11.93 2.53 8.34
C ALA A 274 -12.26 2.35 9.81
N HIS A 275 -13.01 1.28 10.11
CA HIS A 275 -13.30 0.80 11.44
C HIS A 275 -12.85 -0.64 11.58
N LEU A 276 -12.03 -0.89 12.59
CA LEU A 276 -11.52 -2.20 12.91
C LEU A 276 -11.94 -2.56 14.34
N HIS A 277 -12.43 -3.76 14.50
CA HIS A 277 -12.63 -4.39 15.80
C HIS A 277 -11.67 -5.56 15.94
N ILE A 278 -10.73 -5.45 16.87
CA ILE A 278 -9.73 -6.48 17.14
C ILE A 278 -10.13 -7.19 18.43
N ASP A 279 -10.35 -8.50 18.34
CA ASP A 279 -10.73 -9.34 19.46
C ASP A 279 -9.57 -9.43 20.48
N ASP A 280 -9.94 -9.67 21.72
CA ASP A 280 -9.01 -9.89 22.81
C ASP A 280 -8.29 -11.24 22.66
N ILE A 281 -7.13 -11.25 22.04
CA ILE A 281 -6.30 -12.46 21.97
C ILE A 281 -5.46 -12.52 23.24
N LYS A 282 -5.97 -13.18 24.27
CA LYS A 282 -5.17 -13.51 25.45
C LYS A 282 -4.09 -14.49 25.05
N LYS A 283 -2.89 -14.03 24.89
CA LYS A 283 -1.68 -14.85 24.87
C LYS A 283 -0.71 -14.33 25.91
N THR A 284 -0.53 -15.09 26.91
CA THR A 284 0.61 -15.01 27.81
C THR A 284 1.54 -16.17 27.47
N ASN A 285 2.85 -15.91 27.44
CA ASN A 285 3.84 -16.97 27.50
C ASN A 285 3.67 -17.76 28.82
N PRO A 286 4.34 -18.90 29.02
CA PRO A 286 4.31 -19.64 30.28
C PRO A 286 4.67 -18.81 31.52
N ASN A 287 5.36 -17.67 31.32
CA ASN A 287 5.75 -16.74 32.37
C ASN A 287 4.72 -15.62 32.61
N GLY A 288 3.57 -15.64 31.95
CA GLY A 288 2.52 -14.63 32.10
C GLY A 288 2.76 -13.31 31.34
N GLU A 289 3.82 -13.21 30.55
CA GLU A 289 4.11 -12.05 29.75
C GLU A 289 3.34 -12.07 28.45
N TYR A 290 2.87 -10.91 27.99
CA TYR A 290 2.22 -10.79 26.69
C TYR A 290 3.23 -10.99 25.56
N MET A 291 3.06 -12.07 24.82
CA MET A 291 3.85 -12.29 23.62
C MET A 291 3.27 -11.45 22.48
N TYR A 292 3.88 -10.32 22.23
CA TYR A 292 3.62 -9.53 21.06
C TYR A 292 4.67 -9.82 20.00
N GLY A 293 4.27 -10.48 18.95
CA GLY A 293 4.89 -10.32 17.67
C GLY A 293 4.63 -8.90 17.20
N GLY A 294 5.65 -8.09 17.30
CA GLY A 294 5.56 -6.64 17.26
C GLY A 294 5.19 -6.04 15.93
N TRP A 295 4.03 -6.18 15.38
CA TRP A 295 3.66 -5.40 14.18
C TRP A 295 2.17 -5.30 13.92
N THR A 296 1.32 -6.07 14.57
CA THR A 296 -0.12 -6.08 14.34
C THR A 296 -0.94 -5.71 15.56
N ALA A 297 -0.31 -5.22 16.59
CA ALA A 297 -1.02 -4.76 17.76
C ALA A 297 -1.65 -3.39 17.51
N GLY A 298 -2.70 -3.36 16.72
CA GLY A 298 -3.77 -2.43 17.02
C GLY A 298 -4.26 -2.77 18.43
N ASP A 299 -4.48 -1.77 19.27
CA ASP A 299 -5.05 -2.03 20.58
C ASP A 299 -6.38 -2.74 20.41
N ARG A 300 -6.64 -3.67 21.32
CA ARG A 300 -7.89 -4.41 21.41
C ARG A 300 -9.10 -3.49 21.37
N GLY A 301 -10.18 -3.98 20.79
CA GLY A 301 -11.42 -3.25 20.70
C GLY A 301 -11.58 -2.47 19.40
N ASN A 302 -12.22 -1.33 19.50
CA ASN A 302 -12.62 -0.55 18.33
C ASN A 302 -11.58 0.51 17.97
N ASN A 303 -11.12 0.46 16.73
CA ASN A 303 -10.13 1.38 16.17
C ASN A 303 -10.72 2.09 14.95
N ASN A 304 -10.68 3.42 14.94
CA ASN A 304 -11.18 4.22 13.84
C ASN A 304 -10.02 4.97 13.17
N TYR A 305 -9.96 4.87 11.85
CA TYR A 305 -9.02 5.58 10.99
C TYR A 305 -9.80 6.53 10.10
N PHE A 306 -9.30 7.73 9.97
CA PHE A 306 -9.85 8.73 9.09
C PHE A 306 -8.73 9.48 8.38
N THR A 307 -8.84 9.62 7.07
CA THR A 307 -7.93 10.44 6.27
C THR A 307 -8.71 11.16 5.19
N ILE A 308 -8.41 12.44 5.04
CA ILE A 308 -8.89 13.24 3.92
C ILE A 308 -7.70 13.99 3.33
N ALA A 309 -7.63 14.06 2.01
CA ALA A 309 -6.69 14.90 1.28
C ALA A 309 -7.38 15.52 0.07
N VAL A 310 -7.04 16.77 -0.21
CA VAL A 310 -7.46 17.49 -1.41
C VAL A 310 -6.26 18.18 -2.02
N ARG A 311 -6.13 18.08 -3.36
CA ARG A 311 -5.02 18.66 -4.13
C ARG A 311 -5.59 19.42 -5.34
N PRO A 312 -6.05 20.67 -5.18
CA PRO A 312 -6.31 21.55 -6.31
C PRO A 312 -5.00 21.94 -7.01
N GLY A 313 -5.05 22.04 -8.32
CA GLY A 313 -3.99 22.54 -9.17
C GLY A 313 -4.50 23.61 -10.11
N TYR A 314 -3.79 24.76 -10.19
CA TYR A 314 -4.07 25.81 -11.14
C TYR A 314 -3.04 25.78 -12.27
N LYS A 315 -3.49 25.76 -13.52
CA LYS A 315 -2.69 25.67 -14.72
C LYS A 315 -2.40 27.08 -15.25
N TRP A 316 -1.13 27.50 -15.16
CA TRP A 316 -0.68 28.79 -15.70
C TRP A 316 -0.43 28.73 -17.21
N SER A 317 0.01 27.56 -17.66
CA SER A 317 0.29 27.27 -19.07
C SER A 317 0.21 25.77 -19.31
N ASP A 318 0.46 25.32 -20.52
CA ASP A 318 0.53 23.89 -20.84
C ASP A 318 1.64 23.15 -20.09
N PHE A 319 2.63 23.87 -19.55
CA PHE A 319 3.83 23.28 -18.94
C PHE A 319 4.01 23.61 -17.46
N THR A 320 3.23 24.55 -16.92
CA THR A 320 3.40 25.03 -15.55
C THR A 320 2.10 25.06 -14.78
N SER A 321 2.15 24.61 -13.54
CA SER A 321 1.01 24.63 -12.62
C SER A 321 1.47 24.87 -11.18
N THR A 322 0.58 25.43 -10.37
CA THR A 322 0.74 25.51 -8.91
C THR A 322 -0.23 24.53 -8.26
N LEU A 323 0.28 23.71 -7.37
CA LEU A 323 -0.48 22.73 -6.62
C LEU A 323 -0.56 23.16 -5.15
N LEU A 324 -1.75 23.06 -4.57
CA LEU A 324 -1.94 23.15 -3.12
C LEU A 324 -2.45 21.78 -2.66
N GLU A 325 -1.78 21.15 -1.70
CA GLU A 325 -2.32 19.94 -1.06
C GLU A 325 -2.61 20.20 0.40
N VAL A 326 -3.80 19.83 0.82
CA VAL A 326 -4.20 19.85 2.23
C VAL A 326 -4.64 18.45 2.62
N GLY A 327 -4.02 17.89 3.65
CA GLY A 327 -4.31 16.56 4.14
C GLY A 327 -4.45 16.53 5.66
N TYR A 328 -5.41 15.75 6.13
CA TYR A 328 -5.62 15.47 7.55
C TYR A 328 -5.76 13.98 7.76
N SER A 329 -5.11 13.45 8.79
CA SER A 329 -5.28 12.06 9.22
C SER A 329 -5.50 11.97 10.71
N LYS A 330 -6.36 11.04 11.11
CA LYS A 330 -6.59 10.65 12.50
C LYS A 330 -6.53 9.14 12.60
N ILE A 331 -5.63 8.65 13.44
CA ILE A 331 -5.42 7.23 13.65
C ILE A 331 -5.59 6.88 15.13
N PRO A 332 -5.87 5.61 15.50
CA PRO A 332 -5.86 5.19 16.90
C PRO A 332 -4.47 5.39 17.51
N ALA A 333 -4.43 5.77 18.76
CA ALA A 333 -3.21 5.70 19.55
C ALA A 333 -3.02 4.24 19.98
N THR A 334 -2.19 3.51 19.28
CA THR A 334 -1.86 2.12 19.59
C THR A 334 -0.70 2.03 20.57
N SER A 335 -0.53 0.88 21.20
CA SER A 335 0.61 0.63 22.10
C SER A 335 1.96 0.90 21.44
N TRP A 336 2.03 0.73 20.14
CA TRP A 336 3.22 1.01 19.34
C TRP A 336 3.44 2.51 19.13
N THR A 337 2.39 3.29 18.86
CA THR A 337 2.47 4.75 18.75
C THR A 337 2.61 5.43 20.11
N THR A 338 2.31 4.71 21.19
CA THR A 338 2.29 5.19 22.57
C THR A 338 3.43 4.62 23.43
N MET A 339 4.52 4.15 22.85
CA MET A 339 5.68 3.62 23.59
C MET A 339 6.28 4.60 24.62
N ARG A 340 5.81 5.83 24.63
CA ARG A 340 6.18 6.85 25.62
C ARG A 340 5.10 7.04 26.67
N GLU A 341 5.50 7.19 27.90
CA GLU A 341 4.62 7.40 29.06
C GLU A 341 3.61 8.55 28.89
N ASN A 342 3.94 9.56 28.10
CA ASN A 342 3.10 10.74 27.87
C ASN A 342 1.88 10.51 26.98
N TYR A 343 1.77 9.37 26.30
CA TYR A 343 0.68 9.06 25.36
C TYR A 343 -0.34 8.05 25.89
N LYS A 344 -0.12 7.49 27.06
CA LYS A 344 -0.99 6.44 27.64
C LYS A 344 -2.46 6.86 27.82
N GLU A 345 -2.75 8.16 27.78
CA GLU A 345 -4.10 8.69 27.95
C GLU A 345 -4.78 9.09 26.63
N ARG A 346 -4.06 9.13 25.52
CA ARG A 346 -4.63 9.55 24.24
C ARG A 346 -5.27 8.37 23.52
N LYS A 347 -6.51 8.54 23.10
CA LYS A 347 -7.24 7.54 22.30
C LYS A 347 -6.92 7.63 20.79
N HIS A 348 -6.47 8.78 20.34
CA HIS A 348 -6.21 9.05 18.92
C HIS A 348 -5.01 9.98 18.76
N LEU A 349 -4.34 9.83 17.62
CA LEU A 349 -3.29 10.74 17.15
C LEU A 349 -3.75 11.36 15.83
N SER A 350 -3.44 12.62 15.63
CA SER A 350 -3.81 13.34 14.41
C SER A 350 -2.62 14.07 13.81
N ALA A 351 -2.68 14.30 12.50
CA ALA A 351 -1.75 15.17 11.81
C ALA A 351 -2.44 15.91 10.66
N THR A 352 -1.98 17.13 10.44
CA THR A 352 -2.37 17.98 9.31
C THR A 352 -1.13 18.32 8.50
N LYS A 353 -1.28 18.33 7.19
CA LYS A 353 -0.24 18.75 6.28
C LYS A 353 -0.81 19.74 5.27
N VAL A 354 -0.06 20.81 5.00
CA VAL A 354 -0.35 21.75 3.92
C VAL A 354 0.90 21.90 3.08
N THR A 355 0.81 21.61 1.79
CA THR A 355 1.94 21.73 0.86
C THR A 355 1.56 22.62 -0.30
N LEU A 356 2.41 23.60 -0.58
CA LEU A 356 2.35 24.41 -1.78
C LEU A 356 3.52 24.05 -2.69
N ALA A 357 3.24 23.74 -3.96
CA ALA A 357 4.26 23.37 -4.91
C ALA A 357 4.09 24.08 -6.26
N GLN A 358 5.20 24.52 -6.85
CA GLN A 358 5.27 24.90 -8.24
C GLN A 358 5.77 23.73 -9.06
N GLN A 359 5.03 23.36 -10.10
CA GLN A 359 5.30 22.21 -10.96
C GLN A 359 5.59 22.59 -12.38
N TRP A 360 6.52 21.86 -13.00
CA TRP A 360 6.81 21.85 -14.44
C TRP A 360 6.65 20.43 -14.95
N SER A 361 5.94 20.27 -16.07
CA SER A 361 5.66 18.97 -16.70
C SER A 361 5.34 19.16 -18.19
N PRO A 362 5.42 18.13 -19.05
CA PRO A 362 5.13 18.24 -20.49
C PRO A 362 3.67 18.64 -20.80
N LYS A 363 2.78 18.48 -19.85
CA LYS A 363 1.39 18.94 -19.85
C LYS A 363 0.99 19.33 -18.44
N SER A 364 0.07 20.26 -18.27
CA SER A 364 -0.42 20.68 -16.94
C SER A 364 -1.56 19.80 -16.42
N THR A 365 -1.78 18.61 -16.99
CA THR A 365 -2.81 17.68 -16.49
C THR A 365 -2.36 17.02 -15.19
N PHE A 366 -3.32 16.53 -14.41
CA PHE A 366 -3.04 15.87 -13.13
C PHE A 366 -2.06 14.69 -13.25
N TRP A 367 -2.19 13.91 -14.33
CA TRP A 367 -1.40 12.70 -14.57
C TRP A 367 -0.14 12.93 -15.41
N ALA A 368 0.14 14.16 -15.83
CA ALA A 368 1.31 14.43 -16.70
C ALA A 368 2.63 14.14 -15.98
N ARG A 369 3.46 13.35 -16.63
CA ARG A 369 4.83 13.00 -16.19
C ARG A 369 5.79 13.03 -17.40
N PRO A 370 7.10 13.25 -17.20
CA PRO A 370 7.75 13.55 -15.92
C PRO A 370 7.28 14.88 -15.32
N SER A 371 7.40 15.03 -14.02
CA SER A 371 7.16 16.31 -13.36
C SER A 371 8.29 16.65 -12.40
N ILE A 372 8.70 17.92 -12.41
CA ILE A 372 9.64 18.50 -11.46
C ILE A 372 8.86 19.49 -10.60
N ARG A 373 9.06 19.44 -9.30
CA ARG A 373 8.38 20.29 -8.33
C ARG A 373 9.37 20.92 -7.37
N VAL A 374 9.14 22.17 -7.03
CA VAL A 374 9.72 22.82 -5.85
C VAL A 374 8.56 23.08 -4.90
N PHE A 375 8.70 22.75 -3.64
CA PHE A 375 7.60 22.81 -2.70
C PHE A 375 8.02 23.33 -1.33
N THR A 376 7.04 23.81 -0.59
CA THR A 376 7.09 24.01 0.86
C THR A 376 5.94 23.28 1.51
N SER A 377 6.22 22.57 2.60
CA SER A 377 5.22 21.84 3.38
C SER A 377 5.24 22.28 4.83
N TRP A 378 4.08 22.54 5.38
CA TRP A 378 3.85 22.63 6.82
C TRP A 378 3.17 21.35 7.30
N LEU A 379 3.75 20.75 8.34
CA LEU A 379 3.22 19.57 8.99
C LEU A 379 2.98 19.87 10.46
N GLY A 380 1.85 19.46 11.01
CA GLY A 380 1.53 19.69 12.41
C GLY A 380 0.61 18.62 12.99
N GLY A 381 0.63 18.48 14.31
CA GLY A 381 -0.20 17.55 15.05
C GLY A 381 0.57 16.47 15.80
N ASP A 382 -0.16 15.62 16.50
CA ASP A 382 0.39 14.62 17.42
C ASP A 382 1.30 13.57 16.76
N LEU A 383 1.07 13.28 15.49
CA LEU A 383 1.87 12.29 14.74
C LEU A 383 3.26 12.84 14.35
N MET A 384 3.51 14.14 14.54
CA MET A 384 4.78 14.77 14.22
C MET A 384 5.78 14.72 15.38
N GLU A 385 5.36 14.33 16.57
CA GLU A 385 6.28 14.14 17.67
C GLU A 385 7.28 13.02 17.34
N ASN A 386 8.54 13.40 17.15
CA ASN A 386 9.59 12.43 16.84
C ASN A 386 9.83 11.51 18.03
N THR A 387 9.40 10.27 17.86
CA THR A 387 9.49 9.26 18.90
C THR A 387 10.91 8.75 19.16
N GLN A 388 11.87 9.03 18.30
CA GLN A 388 13.21 8.44 18.36
C GLN A 388 14.26 9.32 19.06
N THR A 389 14.14 10.65 19.01
CA THR A 389 15.25 11.52 19.45
C THR A 389 15.08 12.14 20.82
N GLY A 390 13.97 11.92 21.51
CA GLY A 390 13.77 12.54 22.83
C GLY A 390 13.56 14.05 22.81
N TYR A 391 13.56 14.68 21.65
CA TYR A 391 13.31 16.10 21.54
C TYR A 391 11.85 16.42 21.85
N LYS A 392 11.67 17.19 22.89
CA LYS A 392 10.36 17.75 23.26
C LYS A 392 10.02 18.86 22.28
N ASN A 393 8.79 18.85 21.79
CA ASN A 393 7.92 20.00 21.72
C ASN A 393 7.74 20.78 20.45
N ASP A 394 8.16 20.36 19.27
CA ASP A 394 7.57 21.05 18.11
C ASP A 394 6.55 20.15 17.46
N HIS A 395 5.25 20.41 17.73
CA HIS A 395 4.11 19.76 17.09
C HIS A 395 3.95 20.17 15.63
N HIS A 396 4.94 20.86 15.06
CA HIS A 396 4.91 21.33 13.68
C HIS A 396 6.32 21.39 13.09
N GLU A 397 6.39 21.19 11.80
CA GLU A 397 7.61 21.26 11.01
C GLU A 397 7.33 21.97 9.67
N VAL A 398 8.30 22.72 9.17
CA VAL A 398 8.29 23.29 7.82
C VAL A 398 9.41 22.67 7.01
N VAL A 399 9.06 22.10 5.88
CA VAL A 399 10.00 21.45 4.95
C VAL A 399 10.00 22.18 3.64
N LEU A 400 11.20 22.44 3.10
CA LEU A 400 11.42 22.93 1.74
C LEU A 400 12.11 21.83 0.95
N GLY A 401 11.69 21.61 -0.30
CA GLY A 401 12.31 20.58 -1.10
C GLY A 401 12.05 20.70 -2.59
N ALA A 402 12.73 19.84 -3.32
CA ALA A 402 12.47 19.57 -4.73
C ALA A 402 12.18 18.10 -4.92
N GLN A 403 11.25 17.78 -5.82
CA GLN A 403 10.84 16.42 -6.13
C GLN A 403 10.78 16.22 -7.64
N MET A 404 11.20 15.07 -8.10
CA MET A 404 10.99 14.61 -9.47
C MET A 404 10.19 13.32 -9.43
N GLU A 405 9.22 13.20 -10.32
CA GLU A 405 8.38 12.02 -10.48
C GLU A 405 8.23 11.71 -11.97
N ALA A 406 8.48 10.48 -12.35
CA ALA A 406 8.41 10.04 -13.73
C ALA A 406 7.84 8.62 -13.85
N TRP A 407 7.03 8.43 -14.87
CA TRP A 407 6.66 7.11 -15.42
C TRP A 407 6.38 7.27 -16.92
N TRP A 408 6.55 6.22 -17.68
CA TRP A 408 6.34 6.18 -19.12
C TRP A 408 5.86 4.80 -19.59
#